data_ddae91498287e95ec394b22e8561412d
#
_entry.id   ddae91498287e95ec394b22e8561412d
#
_cell.length_a   1.000
_cell.length_b   1.000
_cell.length_c   1.000
_cell.angle_alpha   90.00
_cell.angle_beta   90.00
_cell.angle_gamma   90.00
#
_symmetry.space_group_name_H-M   'P 1'
#
loop_
_entity.id
_entity.type
_entity.pdbx_description
1 polymer ?
#
loop_
_entity_poly.entity_id
_entity_poly.type
_entity_poly.pdbx_seq_one_letter_code
_entity_poly.pdbx_strand_id
1 'polypeptide(L)'
;MVSTELDLNEAFLTEPLTRENVLLLKNQIYTSKANYEELENKIKALRSSISSENDDSVAKKNNLILGIYLWISGNVDEAFDVLTTLKANKIASYFLGKCYQEREEYEKALECFERSIHANEDEFEIQVNIAETQRLSGDSQGALKMIQKLSKGHDDDADLHYQWAHCLDNLGEYDEALTHYNRTLEIDPVHPSSLFRLAYYYDLSGDDEKALEYYEKCVETVPLYTNAMINLGLMYEDNDNYEKAISCFYAVLQSYPNHKAAKLYLKDAEAGLNMLYDDDKVKKQDKEIEVLNIPISDFELSVRSKNCLERMNIITLADLTKVTEYELLSYKNFGETSLTEIKHILNQKGLRLGQAVESDLFIDSDVSADNGEPSRTI
;
A
#
# COMPACT_ATOMS: atom_id res chain seq x y z
N MET A 1 20.47 7.53 18.20
CA MET A 1 21.21 7.40 16.94
C MET A 1 21.29 8.78 16.33
N VAL A 2 22.49 9.31 16.16
CA VAL A 2 22.71 10.63 15.55
C VAL A 2 22.53 10.42 14.06
N SER A 3 21.41 10.89 13.49
CA SER A 3 21.29 11.04 12.05
C SER A 3 22.30 12.11 11.64
N THR A 4 23.42 11.71 11.11
CA THR A 4 24.23 12.59 10.29
C THR A 4 23.42 12.85 9.03
N GLU A 5 22.59 13.91 9.04
CA GLU A 5 22.16 14.56 7.82
C GLU A 5 23.45 14.97 7.11
N LEU A 6 23.91 14.15 6.17
CA LEU A 6 24.91 14.60 5.21
C LEU A 6 24.25 15.75 4.46
N ASP A 7 24.90 16.92 4.51
CA ASP A 7 24.50 18.04 3.67
C ASP A 7 24.55 17.54 2.22
N LEU A 8 23.39 17.49 1.55
CA LEU A 8 23.30 17.04 0.16
C LEU A 8 24.30 17.76 -0.74
N ASN A 9 24.60 19.03 -0.45
CA ASN A 9 25.63 19.78 -1.16
C ASN A 9 27.03 19.18 -0.99
N GLU A 10 27.37 18.65 0.18
CA GLU A 10 28.64 17.95 0.39
C GLU A 10 28.65 16.56 -0.27
N ALA A 11 27.54 15.80 -0.21
CA ALA A 11 27.43 14.49 -0.85
C ALA A 11 27.55 14.57 -2.38
N PHE A 12 27.02 15.64 -3.01
CA PHE A 12 27.19 15.89 -4.44
C PHE A 12 28.58 16.34 -4.85
N LEU A 13 29.40 16.80 -3.93
CA LEU A 13 30.72 17.40 -4.20
C LEU A 13 31.91 16.55 -3.76
N THR A 14 31.70 15.46 -2.97
CA THR A 14 32.81 14.63 -2.45
C THR A 14 33.43 13.76 -3.53
N GLU A 15 34.69 14.04 -3.83
CA GLU A 15 35.58 13.13 -4.54
C GLU A 15 36.46 12.33 -3.55
N PRO A 16 36.70 11.05 -3.85
CA PRO A 16 36.35 10.31 -5.06
C PRO A 16 34.91 9.78 -5.01
N LEU A 17 34.23 9.74 -6.18
CA LEU A 17 32.94 9.06 -6.35
C LEU A 17 33.16 7.58 -6.14
N THR A 18 32.82 7.09 -4.95
CA THR A 18 32.82 5.65 -4.66
C THR A 18 31.42 5.07 -4.84
N ARG A 19 31.33 3.78 -5.08
CA ARG A 19 30.04 3.06 -5.20
C ARG A 19 29.19 3.24 -3.93
N GLU A 20 29.81 3.07 -2.77
CA GLU A 20 29.18 3.23 -1.46
C GLU A 20 28.57 4.63 -1.29
N ASN A 21 29.32 5.70 -1.63
CA ASN A 21 28.80 7.07 -1.56
C ASN A 21 27.61 7.29 -2.49
N VAL A 22 27.57 6.64 -3.66
CA VAL A 22 26.44 6.74 -4.60
C VAL A 22 25.21 6.04 -4.05
N LEU A 23 25.35 4.88 -3.41
CA LEU A 23 24.22 4.18 -2.79
C LEU A 23 23.66 4.95 -1.58
N LEU A 24 24.53 5.51 -0.74
CA LEU A 24 24.13 6.41 0.35
C LEU A 24 23.37 7.63 -0.18
N LEU A 25 23.88 8.25 -1.25
CA LEU A 25 23.22 9.37 -1.91
C LEU A 25 21.84 8.97 -2.45
N LYS A 26 21.73 7.80 -3.11
CA LYS A 26 20.45 7.29 -3.59
C LYS A 26 19.44 7.18 -2.46
N ASN A 27 19.81 6.58 -1.34
CA ASN A 27 18.94 6.45 -0.18
C ASN A 27 18.49 7.82 0.37
N GLN A 28 19.39 8.78 0.45
CA GLN A 28 19.06 10.15 0.92
C GLN A 28 18.12 10.90 -0.03
N ILE A 29 18.31 10.77 -1.35
CA ILE A 29 17.46 11.44 -2.33
C ILE A 29 16.00 11.03 -2.18
N TYR A 30 15.75 9.78 -1.92
CA TYR A 30 14.38 9.26 -1.78
C TYR A 30 13.72 9.51 -0.41
N THR A 31 14.44 10.17 0.54
CA THR A 31 13.84 10.53 1.84
C THR A 31 12.86 11.69 1.76
N SER A 32 12.99 12.57 0.78
CA SER A 32 12.06 13.70 0.62
C SER A 32 11.90 14.13 -0.84
N LYS A 33 10.74 14.68 -1.16
CA LYS A 33 10.46 15.27 -2.47
C LYS A 33 11.42 16.42 -2.80
N ALA A 34 11.80 17.22 -1.81
CA ALA A 34 12.73 18.34 -2.00
C ALA A 34 14.10 17.84 -2.46
N ASN A 35 14.60 16.75 -1.90
CA ASN A 35 15.87 16.13 -2.30
C ASN A 35 15.84 15.64 -3.74
N TYR A 36 14.69 15.05 -4.15
CA TYR A 36 14.52 14.61 -5.53
C TYR A 36 14.46 15.78 -6.52
N GLU A 37 13.75 16.86 -6.19
CA GLU A 37 13.72 18.09 -7.00
C GLU A 37 15.14 18.72 -7.12
N GLU A 38 15.95 18.64 -6.06
CA GLU A 38 17.34 19.09 -6.12
C GLU A 38 18.17 18.23 -7.07
N LEU A 39 18.02 16.89 -7.03
CA LEU A 39 18.67 16.01 -8.01
C LEU A 39 18.32 16.39 -9.45
N GLU A 40 17.03 16.63 -9.74
CA GLU A 40 16.61 17.07 -11.07
C GLU A 40 17.26 18.39 -11.49
N ASN A 41 17.38 19.35 -10.57
CA ASN A 41 18.05 20.61 -10.85
C ASN A 41 19.55 20.43 -11.13
N LYS A 42 20.23 19.53 -10.40
CA LYS A 42 21.63 19.15 -10.65
C LYS A 42 21.80 18.48 -12.02
N ILE A 43 20.87 17.59 -12.41
CA ILE A 43 20.88 16.97 -13.75
C ILE A 43 20.77 18.04 -14.84
N LYS A 44 19.85 19.02 -14.71
CA LYS A 44 19.69 20.13 -15.67
C LYS A 44 20.96 20.98 -15.75
N ALA A 45 21.57 21.32 -14.61
CA ALA A 45 22.80 22.08 -14.54
C ALA A 45 24.00 21.36 -15.22
N LEU A 46 24.15 20.04 -14.96
CA LEU A 46 25.20 19.22 -15.59
C LEU A 46 25.02 19.14 -17.12
N ARG A 47 23.80 18.97 -17.63
CA ARG A 47 23.56 18.99 -19.07
C ARG A 47 23.99 20.30 -19.72
N SER A 48 23.70 21.44 -19.07
CA SER A 48 24.10 22.76 -19.56
C SER A 48 25.62 22.92 -19.52
N SER A 49 26.28 22.47 -18.46
CA SER A 49 27.74 22.52 -18.31
C SER A 49 28.44 21.67 -19.38
N ILE A 50 28.00 20.42 -19.60
CA ILE A 50 28.60 19.54 -20.61
C ILE A 50 28.47 20.12 -22.02
N SER A 51 27.36 20.80 -22.33
CA SER A 51 27.14 21.42 -23.63
C SER A 51 28.11 22.63 -23.91
N SER A 52 28.63 23.25 -22.87
CA SER A 52 29.53 24.40 -22.95
C SER A 52 31.01 24.07 -22.71
N GLU A 53 31.33 22.84 -22.32
CA GLU A 53 32.66 22.40 -21.90
C GLU A 53 33.53 22.06 -23.12
N ASN A 54 34.77 22.57 -23.13
CA ASN A 54 35.76 22.31 -24.18
C ASN A 54 36.87 21.33 -23.75
N ASP A 55 36.97 21.02 -22.44
CA ASP A 55 37.93 20.07 -21.91
C ASP A 55 37.32 18.65 -21.88
N ASP A 56 37.87 17.74 -22.69
CA ASP A 56 37.44 16.36 -22.81
C ASP A 56 37.52 15.58 -21.47
N SER A 57 38.45 15.91 -20.60
CA SER A 57 38.60 15.27 -19.29
C SER A 57 37.48 15.70 -18.34
N VAL A 58 37.17 16.99 -18.29
CA VAL A 58 36.07 17.55 -17.50
C VAL A 58 34.72 17.07 -18.03
N ALA A 59 34.55 17.03 -19.35
CA ALA A 59 33.36 16.53 -19.99
C ALA A 59 33.10 15.05 -19.66
N LYS A 60 34.13 14.19 -19.69
CA LYS A 60 34.01 12.77 -19.30
C LYS A 60 33.62 12.59 -17.83
N LYS A 61 34.17 13.40 -16.94
CA LYS A 61 33.84 13.42 -15.51
C LYS A 61 32.37 13.82 -15.31
N ASN A 62 31.94 14.92 -15.91
CA ASN A 62 30.58 15.43 -15.84
C ASN A 62 29.57 14.42 -16.43
N ASN A 63 29.94 13.73 -17.51
CA ASN A 63 29.12 12.66 -18.09
C ASN A 63 29.00 11.46 -17.15
N LEU A 64 30.06 11.09 -16.41
CA LEU A 64 29.99 10.02 -15.41
C LEU A 64 28.98 10.38 -14.31
N ILE A 65 29.10 11.59 -13.74
CA ILE A 65 28.18 12.07 -12.70
C ILE A 65 26.76 12.15 -13.24
N LEU A 66 26.57 12.67 -14.45
CA LEU A 66 25.26 12.74 -15.10
C LEU A 66 24.63 11.35 -15.27
N GLY A 67 25.40 10.37 -15.76
CA GLY A 67 24.91 9.00 -15.94
C GLY A 67 24.48 8.35 -14.63
N ILE A 68 25.24 8.58 -13.54
CA ILE A 68 24.92 8.11 -12.20
C ILE A 68 23.64 8.79 -11.67
N TYR A 69 23.52 10.11 -11.82
CA TYR A 69 22.31 10.84 -11.37
C TYR A 69 21.07 10.44 -12.14
N LEU A 70 21.18 10.19 -13.44
CA LEU A 70 20.09 9.66 -14.27
C LEU A 70 19.67 8.26 -13.82
N TRP A 71 20.63 7.39 -13.47
CA TRP A 71 20.33 6.09 -12.90
C TRP A 71 19.64 6.21 -11.53
N ILE A 72 20.12 7.09 -10.63
CA ILE A 72 19.46 7.34 -9.35
C ILE A 72 18.03 7.86 -9.56
N SER A 73 17.79 8.74 -10.52
CA SER A 73 16.45 9.29 -10.81
C SER A 73 15.49 8.31 -11.48
N GLY A 74 15.95 7.09 -11.82
CA GLY A 74 15.16 6.08 -12.52
C GLY A 74 15.09 6.25 -14.04
N ASN A 75 15.82 7.21 -14.62
CA ASN A 75 15.91 7.40 -16.06
C ASN A 75 16.95 6.46 -16.69
N VAL A 76 16.69 5.16 -16.62
CA VAL A 76 17.64 4.09 -16.95
C VAL A 76 18.10 4.14 -18.40
N ASP A 77 17.21 4.44 -19.35
CA ASP A 77 17.57 4.50 -20.76
C ASP A 77 18.54 5.67 -21.08
N GLU A 78 18.29 6.84 -20.51
CA GLU A 78 19.21 7.98 -20.67
C GLU A 78 20.54 7.74 -19.93
N ALA A 79 20.49 7.15 -18.72
CA ALA A 79 21.71 6.76 -17.99
C ALA A 79 22.55 5.77 -18.81
N PHE A 80 21.92 4.79 -19.42
CA PHE A 80 22.56 3.82 -20.30
C PHE A 80 23.28 4.48 -21.47
N ASP A 81 22.61 5.41 -22.17
CA ASP A 81 23.18 6.11 -23.32
C ASP A 81 24.44 6.89 -22.93
N VAL A 82 24.38 7.63 -21.80
CA VAL A 82 25.52 8.41 -21.30
C VAL A 82 26.67 7.50 -20.85
N LEU A 83 26.37 6.49 -20.01
CA LEU A 83 27.39 5.60 -19.43
C LEU A 83 28.07 4.72 -20.51
N THR A 84 27.35 4.38 -21.57
CA THR A 84 27.89 3.58 -22.68
C THR A 84 29.07 4.28 -23.37
N THR A 85 29.13 5.62 -23.36
CA THR A 85 30.27 6.40 -23.89
C THR A 85 31.53 6.27 -23.04
N LEU A 86 31.40 5.81 -21.79
CA LEU A 86 32.43 5.76 -20.76
C LEU A 86 32.86 4.34 -20.36
N LYS A 87 32.70 3.35 -21.26
CA LYS A 87 32.95 1.90 -20.98
C LYS A 87 34.34 1.56 -20.44
N ALA A 88 35.34 2.41 -20.64
CA ALA A 88 36.67 2.21 -20.09
C ALA A 88 36.79 2.63 -18.59
N ASN A 89 35.81 3.38 -18.09
CA ASN A 89 35.77 3.77 -16.68
C ASN A 89 35.09 2.65 -15.89
N LYS A 90 35.69 2.19 -14.81
CA LYS A 90 35.24 1.05 -14.02
C LYS A 90 33.97 1.36 -13.23
N ILE A 91 33.84 2.58 -12.71
CA ILE A 91 32.61 3.04 -12.02
C ILE A 91 31.47 3.11 -13.05
N ALA A 92 31.71 3.66 -14.24
CA ALA A 92 30.72 3.66 -15.32
C ALA A 92 30.31 2.24 -15.71
N SER A 93 31.28 1.29 -15.78
CA SER A 93 30.99 -0.11 -16.05
C SER A 93 30.08 -0.73 -15.00
N TYR A 94 30.27 -0.44 -13.71
CA TYR A 94 29.42 -0.93 -12.64
C TYR A 94 27.96 -0.45 -12.81
N PHE A 95 27.75 0.85 -12.97
CA PHE A 95 26.40 1.41 -13.15
C PHE A 95 25.77 1.01 -14.50
N LEU A 96 26.60 0.79 -15.53
CA LEU A 96 26.13 0.21 -16.79
C LEU A 96 25.65 -1.24 -16.59
N GLY A 97 26.33 -2.02 -15.74
CA GLY A 97 25.87 -3.34 -15.32
C GLY A 97 24.51 -3.29 -14.65
N LYS A 98 24.28 -2.33 -13.74
CA LYS A 98 22.96 -2.09 -13.13
C LYS A 98 21.90 -1.73 -14.16
N CYS A 99 22.22 -0.85 -15.13
CA CYS A 99 21.29 -0.53 -16.21
C CYS A 99 20.93 -1.77 -17.06
N TYR A 100 21.90 -2.64 -17.36
CA TYR A 100 21.64 -3.88 -18.07
C TYR A 100 20.80 -4.88 -17.26
N GLN A 101 20.98 -4.95 -15.92
CA GLN A 101 20.13 -5.76 -15.05
C GLN A 101 18.65 -5.30 -15.13
N GLU A 102 18.41 -3.99 -15.06
CA GLU A 102 17.06 -3.41 -15.14
C GLU A 102 16.42 -3.60 -16.53
N ARG A 103 17.24 -3.76 -17.58
CA ARG A 103 16.81 -4.09 -18.95
C ARG A 103 16.71 -5.59 -19.21
N GLU A 104 16.94 -6.42 -18.19
CA GLU A 104 16.94 -7.89 -18.28
C GLU A 104 18.00 -8.46 -19.27
N GLU A 105 19.05 -7.67 -19.59
CA GLU A 105 20.15 -8.07 -20.45
C GLU A 105 21.30 -8.66 -19.60
N TYR A 106 21.05 -9.77 -18.92
CA TYR A 106 21.91 -10.31 -17.86
C TYR A 106 23.32 -10.67 -18.28
N GLU A 107 23.51 -11.23 -19.47
CA GLU A 107 24.84 -11.56 -19.98
C GLU A 107 25.74 -10.32 -20.10
N LYS A 108 25.19 -9.22 -20.61
CA LYS A 108 25.93 -7.96 -20.73
C LYS A 108 26.13 -7.31 -19.35
N ALA A 109 25.19 -7.49 -18.43
CA ALA A 109 25.36 -7.03 -17.04
C ALA A 109 26.56 -7.70 -16.38
N LEU A 110 26.68 -9.04 -16.50
CA LEU A 110 27.83 -9.82 -16.01
C LEU A 110 29.15 -9.31 -16.58
N GLU A 111 29.26 -9.14 -17.91
CA GLU A 111 30.47 -8.58 -18.54
C GLU A 111 30.82 -7.18 -18.02
N CYS A 112 29.83 -6.36 -17.69
CA CYS A 112 30.05 -5.03 -17.16
C CYS A 112 30.51 -5.05 -15.71
N PHE A 113 29.96 -5.92 -14.87
CA PHE A 113 30.43 -6.12 -13.51
C PHE A 113 31.85 -6.68 -13.46
N GLU A 114 32.17 -7.69 -14.27
CA GLU A 114 33.54 -8.22 -14.37
C GLU A 114 34.55 -7.14 -14.78
N ARG A 115 34.21 -6.26 -15.73
CA ARG A 115 35.05 -5.14 -16.14
C ARG A 115 35.21 -4.07 -15.06
N SER A 116 34.28 -3.98 -14.11
CA SER A 116 34.31 -3.02 -13.02
C SER A 116 35.27 -3.40 -11.90
N ILE A 117 35.74 -4.64 -11.85
CA ILE A 117 36.65 -5.17 -10.84
C ILE A 117 38.01 -4.42 -10.85
N HIS A 118 38.47 -4.02 -9.68
CA HIS A 118 39.81 -3.42 -9.44
C HIS A 118 40.72 -4.40 -8.71
N ALA A 119 41.95 -4.55 -9.16
CA ALA A 119 42.89 -5.48 -8.58
C ALA A 119 43.28 -5.23 -7.11
N ASN A 120 42.92 -4.06 -6.54
CA ASN A 120 43.32 -3.63 -5.20
C ASN A 120 42.15 -3.14 -4.31
N GLU A 121 40.91 -3.32 -4.72
CA GLU A 121 39.73 -2.93 -3.95
C GLU A 121 38.98 -4.17 -3.48
N ASP A 122 38.18 -4.00 -2.44
CA ASP A 122 37.26 -5.05 -2.01
C ASP A 122 36.23 -5.31 -3.12
N GLU A 123 36.36 -6.49 -3.72
CA GLU A 123 35.51 -6.92 -4.83
C GLU A 123 34.20 -7.53 -4.36
N PHE A 124 34.00 -7.61 -3.04
CA PHE A 124 32.88 -8.33 -2.43
C PHE A 124 31.52 -7.85 -2.95
N GLU A 125 31.26 -6.56 -2.91
CA GLU A 125 30.01 -5.97 -3.41
C GLU A 125 29.75 -6.30 -4.89
N ILE A 126 30.79 -6.23 -5.73
CA ILE A 126 30.66 -6.59 -7.16
C ILE A 126 30.33 -8.08 -7.31
N GLN A 127 30.97 -8.93 -6.51
CA GLN A 127 30.73 -10.38 -6.56
C GLN A 127 29.31 -10.72 -6.08
N VAL A 128 28.76 -10.01 -5.09
CA VAL A 128 27.35 -10.13 -4.70
C VAL A 128 26.40 -9.74 -5.85
N ASN A 129 26.71 -8.62 -6.55
CA ASN A 129 25.91 -8.20 -7.73
C ASN A 129 26.03 -9.20 -8.91
N ILE A 130 27.18 -9.82 -9.09
CA ILE A 130 27.34 -10.90 -10.09
C ILE A 130 26.47 -12.11 -9.71
N ALA A 131 26.48 -12.54 -8.44
CA ALA A 131 25.63 -13.61 -7.95
C ALA A 131 24.14 -13.27 -8.10
N GLU A 132 23.73 -12.04 -7.77
CA GLU A 132 22.39 -11.55 -8.03
C GLU A 132 22.01 -11.67 -9.51
N THR A 133 22.90 -11.22 -10.42
CA THR A 133 22.66 -11.27 -11.86
C THR A 133 22.55 -12.71 -12.38
N GLN A 134 23.40 -13.62 -11.88
CA GLN A 134 23.30 -15.07 -12.20
C GLN A 134 21.95 -15.63 -11.76
N ARG A 135 21.49 -15.30 -10.55
CA ARG A 135 20.18 -15.71 -10.06
C ARG A 135 19.05 -15.18 -10.95
N LEU A 136 19.11 -13.89 -11.32
CA LEU A 136 18.13 -13.24 -12.20
C LEU A 136 18.11 -13.86 -13.61
N SER A 137 19.26 -14.32 -14.10
CA SER A 137 19.35 -15.04 -15.40
C SER A 137 18.84 -16.49 -15.34
N GLY A 138 18.45 -16.99 -14.14
CA GLY A 138 17.94 -18.33 -13.91
C GLY A 138 18.97 -19.32 -13.36
N ASP A 139 20.27 -18.96 -13.26
CA ASP A 139 21.29 -19.83 -12.64
C ASP A 139 21.36 -19.61 -11.11
N SER A 140 20.28 -19.96 -10.43
CA SER A 140 20.22 -19.87 -8.95
C SER A 140 21.24 -20.81 -8.28
N GLN A 141 21.59 -21.93 -8.92
CA GLN A 141 22.53 -22.89 -8.35
C GLN A 141 23.99 -22.41 -8.45
N GLY A 142 24.36 -21.77 -9.57
CA GLY A 142 25.65 -21.10 -9.73
C GLY A 142 25.81 -19.93 -8.75
N ALA A 143 24.79 -19.08 -8.66
CA ALA A 143 24.73 -17.98 -7.71
C ALA A 143 24.88 -18.46 -6.25
N LEU A 144 24.16 -19.50 -5.84
CA LEU A 144 24.24 -20.08 -4.49
C LEU A 144 25.67 -20.52 -4.14
N LYS A 145 26.35 -21.23 -5.05
CA LYS A 145 27.74 -21.67 -4.83
C LYS A 145 28.69 -20.48 -4.66
N MET A 146 28.46 -19.41 -5.40
CA MET A 146 29.26 -18.18 -5.32
C MET A 146 29.04 -17.51 -3.96
N ILE A 147 27.80 -17.35 -3.54
CA ILE A 147 27.42 -16.76 -2.25
C ILE A 147 28.01 -17.56 -1.08
N GLN A 148 27.91 -18.90 -1.09
CA GLN A 148 28.50 -19.77 -0.08
C GLN A 148 30.03 -19.67 0.00
N LYS A 149 30.69 -19.30 -1.08
CA LYS A 149 32.13 -19.03 -1.07
C LYS A 149 32.41 -17.66 -0.46
N LEU A 150 31.60 -16.66 -0.75
CA LEU A 150 31.76 -15.30 -0.26
C LEU A 150 31.47 -15.20 1.24
N SER A 151 30.54 -16.00 1.77
CA SER A 151 30.15 -15.95 3.19
C SER A 151 31.31 -16.29 4.15
N LYS A 152 32.33 -16.99 3.70
CA LYS A 152 33.49 -17.36 4.54
C LYS A 152 34.27 -16.17 5.12
N GLY A 153 34.03 -14.96 4.68
CA GLY A 153 34.65 -13.74 5.17
C GLY A 153 33.67 -12.60 5.47
N HIS A 154 32.39 -12.78 5.12
CA HIS A 154 31.38 -11.72 5.13
C HIS A 154 30.03 -12.23 5.69
N ASP A 155 30.06 -12.99 6.78
CA ASP A 155 28.86 -13.55 7.42
C ASP A 155 27.99 -12.49 8.14
N ASP A 156 28.50 -11.28 8.24
CA ASP A 156 27.78 -10.14 8.82
C ASP A 156 27.15 -9.20 7.77
N ASP A 157 27.12 -9.60 6.51
CA ASP A 157 26.56 -8.79 5.42
C ASP A 157 25.11 -9.16 5.16
N ALA A 158 24.19 -8.16 5.26
CA ALA A 158 22.75 -8.36 5.11
C ALA A 158 22.38 -8.70 3.66
N ASP A 159 22.97 -8.02 2.67
CA ASP A 159 22.69 -8.25 1.25
C ASP A 159 23.13 -9.64 0.82
N LEU A 160 24.26 -10.14 1.34
CA LEU A 160 24.73 -11.50 1.09
C LEU A 160 23.71 -12.54 1.56
N HIS A 161 23.22 -12.40 2.81
CA HIS A 161 22.21 -13.30 3.36
C HIS A 161 20.89 -13.19 2.61
N TYR A 162 20.48 -12.02 2.19
CA TYR A 162 19.31 -11.83 1.34
C TYR A 162 19.45 -12.57 0.00
N GLN A 163 20.58 -12.42 -0.69
CA GLN A 163 20.81 -13.13 -1.95
C GLN A 163 20.89 -14.64 -1.75
N TRP A 164 21.45 -15.09 -0.63
CA TRP A 164 21.47 -16.52 -0.27
C TRP A 164 20.05 -17.05 -0.13
N ALA A 165 19.24 -16.40 0.70
CA ALA A 165 17.84 -16.74 0.91
C ALA A 165 17.08 -16.80 -0.42
N HIS A 166 17.28 -15.78 -1.28
CA HIS A 166 16.55 -15.69 -2.54
C HIS A 166 16.99 -16.77 -3.56
N CYS A 167 18.25 -17.22 -3.52
CA CYS A 167 18.70 -18.39 -4.31
C CYS A 167 18.02 -19.66 -3.83
N LEU A 168 17.94 -19.89 -2.52
CA LEU A 168 17.28 -21.05 -1.92
C LEU A 168 15.77 -21.05 -2.23
N ASP A 169 15.13 -19.91 -2.11
CA ASP A 169 13.72 -19.69 -2.45
C ASP A 169 13.43 -20.09 -3.92
N ASN A 170 14.26 -19.65 -4.86
CA ASN A 170 14.16 -20.05 -6.27
C ASN A 170 14.42 -21.55 -6.51
N LEU A 171 15.15 -22.21 -5.63
CA LEU A 171 15.42 -23.65 -5.69
C LEU A 171 14.36 -24.50 -4.99
N GLY A 172 13.42 -23.87 -4.26
CA GLY A 172 12.36 -24.51 -3.51
C GLY A 172 12.75 -24.94 -2.09
N GLU A 173 13.93 -24.52 -1.62
CA GLU A 173 14.45 -24.81 -0.27
C GLU A 173 13.96 -23.75 0.74
N TYR A 174 12.64 -23.71 0.95
CA TYR A 174 11.98 -22.62 1.67
C TYR A 174 12.37 -22.48 3.14
N ASP A 175 12.58 -23.59 3.86
CA ASP A 175 12.94 -23.55 5.28
C ASP A 175 14.33 -22.92 5.51
N GLU A 176 15.28 -23.27 4.63
CA GLU A 176 16.61 -22.67 4.67
C GLU A 176 16.58 -21.21 4.21
N ALA A 177 15.76 -20.89 3.19
CA ALA A 177 15.56 -19.50 2.75
C ALA A 177 15.05 -18.62 3.87
N LEU A 178 14.04 -19.07 4.62
CA LEU A 178 13.52 -18.35 5.79
C LEU A 178 14.59 -18.09 6.85
N THR A 179 15.47 -19.04 7.08
CA THR A 179 16.59 -18.87 8.03
C THR A 179 17.50 -17.73 7.62
N HIS A 180 17.83 -17.64 6.34
CA HIS A 180 18.68 -16.58 5.81
C HIS A 180 17.95 -15.24 5.69
N TYR A 181 16.65 -15.17 5.35
CA TYR A 181 15.88 -13.93 5.40
C TYR A 181 15.80 -13.38 6.84
N ASN A 182 15.60 -14.22 7.84
CA ASN A 182 15.63 -13.81 9.24
C ASN A 182 17.02 -13.33 9.64
N ARG A 183 18.08 -14.01 9.20
CA ARG A 183 19.45 -13.57 9.45
C ARG A 183 19.73 -12.18 8.85
N THR A 184 19.21 -11.90 7.66
CA THR A 184 19.26 -10.55 7.08
C THR A 184 18.65 -9.52 8.02
N LEU A 185 17.47 -9.80 8.60
CA LEU A 185 16.79 -8.86 9.50
C LEU A 185 17.45 -8.77 10.89
N GLU A 186 18.22 -9.77 11.32
CA GLU A 186 19.06 -9.67 12.52
C GLU A 186 20.21 -8.68 12.31
N ILE A 187 20.77 -8.62 11.09
CA ILE A 187 21.86 -7.71 10.74
C ILE A 187 21.30 -6.31 10.39
N ASP A 188 20.31 -6.25 9.52
CA ASP A 188 19.61 -5.03 9.10
C ASP A 188 18.08 -5.19 9.32
N PRO A 189 17.54 -4.73 10.45
CA PRO A 189 16.12 -4.89 10.79
C PRO A 189 15.14 -4.18 9.84
N VAL A 190 15.64 -3.27 9.01
CA VAL A 190 14.84 -2.50 8.06
C VAL A 190 15.13 -2.85 6.60
N HIS A 191 15.74 -4.01 6.33
CA HIS A 191 16.06 -4.46 4.99
C HIS A 191 14.79 -4.69 4.15
N PRO A 192 14.44 -3.82 3.16
CA PRO A 192 13.10 -3.80 2.57
C PRO A 192 12.78 -5.08 1.81
N SER A 193 13.75 -5.60 1.07
CA SER A 193 13.55 -6.79 0.25
C SER A 193 13.32 -8.04 1.08
N SER A 194 13.99 -8.17 2.24
CA SER A 194 13.77 -9.31 3.16
C SER A 194 12.43 -9.20 3.90
N LEU A 195 12.05 -7.98 4.34
CA LEU A 195 10.74 -7.73 4.92
C LEU A 195 9.63 -8.11 3.94
N PHE A 196 9.74 -7.67 2.68
CA PHE A 196 8.78 -8.03 1.64
C PHE A 196 8.70 -9.54 1.39
N ARG A 197 9.84 -10.23 1.31
CA ARG A 197 9.86 -11.68 1.07
C ARG A 197 9.26 -12.48 2.21
N LEU A 198 9.54 -12.11 3.45
CA LEU A 198 8.91 -12.73 4.62
C LEU A 198 7.41 -12.44 4.67
N ALA A 199 6.99 -11.19 4.42
CA ALA A 199 5.58 -10.85 4.31
C ALA A 199 4.87 -11.72 3.28
N TYR A 200 5.42 -11.82 2.08
CA TYR A 200 4.87 -12.61 0.97
C TYR A 200 4.83 -14.11 1.29
N TYR A 201 5.84 -14.63 1.98
CA TYR A 201 5.84 -16.03 2.43
C TYR A 201 4.71 -16.31 3.43
N TYR A 202 4.54 -15.45 4.43
CA TYR A 202 3.47 -15.61 5.43
C TYR A 202 2.08 -15.41 4.84
N ASP A 203 1.92 -14.50 3.90
CA ASP A 203 0.71 -14.27 3.12
C ASP A 203 0.31 -15.56 2.36
N LEU A 204 1.22 -16.14 1.59
CA LEU A 204 0.97 -17.40 0.89
C LEU A 204 0.72 -18.61 1.82
N SER A 205 1.27 -18.59 3.02
CA SER A 205 1.06 -19.65 4.02
C SER A 205 -0.22 -19.49 4.86
N GLY A 206 -0.93 -18.36 4.71
CA GLY A 206 -2.16 -18.03 5.44
C GLY A 206 -1.91 -17.57 6.88
N ASP A 207 -0.71 -17.11 7.22
CA ASP A 207 -0.41 -16.45 8.49
C ASP A 207 -0.55 -14.93 8.31
N ASP A 208 -1.82 -14.48 8.19
CA ASP A 208 -2.17 -13.10 7.85
C ASP A 208 -1.64 -12.09 8.89
N GLU A 209 -1.56 -12.48 10.17
CA GLU A 209 -1.05 -11.60 11.23
C GLU A 209 0.43 -11.26 11.00
N LYS A 210 1.26 -12.26 10.71
CA LYS A 210 2.67 -12.03 10.40
C LYS A 210 2.88 -11.35 9.06
N ALA A 211 2.11 -11.73 8.05
CA ALA A 211 2.17 -11.09 6.74
C ALA A 211 1.91 -9.58 6.87
N LEU A 212 0.86 -9.20 7.60
CA LEU A 212 0.51 -7.81 7.87
C LEU A 212 1.65 -7.08 8.59
N GLU A 213 2.19 -7.68 9.67
CA GLU A 213 3.30 -7.09 10.44
C GLU A 213 4.53 -6.79 9.56
N TYR A 214 4.92 -7.75 8.71
CA TYR A 214 6.07 -7.58 7.83
C TYR A 214 5.81 -6.61 6.69
N TYR A 215 4.60 -6.59 6.11
CA TYR A 215 4.25 -5.59 5.10
C TYR A 215 4.22 -4.18 5.69
N GLU A 216 3.62 -3.98 6.88
CA GLU A 216 3.63 -2.69 7.56
C GLU A 216 5.05 -2.18 7.81
N LYS A 217 5.95 -3.03 8.31
CA LYS A 217 7.37 -2.68 8.47
C LYS A 217 8.05 -2.36 7.13
N CYS A 218 7.73 -3.10 6.07
CA CYS A 218 8.33 -2.90 4.76
C CYS A 218 7.95 -1.55 4.15
N VAL A 219 6.70 -1.12 4.31
CA VAL A 219 6.24 0.17 3.74
C VAL A 219 6.70 1.39 4.52
N GLU A 220 7.23 1.22 5.73
CA GLU A 220 7.89 2.28 6.50
C GLU A 220 9.31 2.58 5.96
N THR A 221 9.85 1.70 5.12
CA THR A 221 11.19 1.88 4.53
C THR A 221 11.20 2.90 3.40
N VAL A 222 12.34 3.53 3.16
CA VAL A 222 12.54 4.49 2.07
C VAL A 222 13.65 3.96 1.16
N PRO A 223 13.45 3.98 -0.17
CA PRO A 223 12.27 4.40 -0.93
C PRO A 223 11.07 3.45 -0.78
N LEU A 224 9.88 3.97 -1.08
CA LEU A 224 8.62 3.20 -0.98
C LEU A 224 8.70 1.89 -1.78
N TYR A 225 8.49 0.77 -1.09
CA TYR A 225 8.43 -0.54 -1.74
C TYR A 225 7.02 -0.76 -2.32
N THR A 226 6.85 -0.42 -3.60
CA THR A 226 5.54 -0.35 -4.28
C THR A 226 4.75 -1.66 -4.18
N ASN A 227 5.40 -2.80 -4.36
CA ASN A 227 4.72 -4.10 -4.31
C ASN A 227 4.23 -4.42 -2.88
N ALA A 228 5.02 -4.07 -1.85
CA ALA A 228 4.58 -4.23 -0.46
C ALA A 228 3.36 -3.35 -0.15
N MET A 229 3.36 -2.10 -0.62
CA MET A 229 2.23 -1.18 -0.43
C MET A 229 0.96 -1.68 -1.12
N ILE A 230 1.08 -2.27 -2.32
CA ILE A 230 -0.06 -2.87 -3.03
C ILE A 230 -0.58 -4.09 -2.27
N ASN A 231 0.30 -5.02 -1.87
CA ASN A 231 -0.13 -6.23 -1.16
C ASN A 231 -0.75 -5.89 0.20
N LEU A 232 -0.17 -4.92 0.91
CA LEU A 232 -0.74 -4.41 2.16
C LEU A 232 -2.15 -3.83 1.94
N GLY A 233 -2.34 -3.07 0.85
CA GLY A 233 -3.64 -2.54 0.47
C GLY A 233 -4.67 -3.65 0.20
N LEU A 234 -4.28 -4.70 -0.53
CA LEU A 234 -5.13 -5.87 -0.79
C LEU A 234 -5.46 -6.63 0.50
N MET A 235 -4.49 -6.84 1.40
CA MET A 235 -4.76 -7.45 2.71
C MET A 235 -5.74 -6.64 3.56
N TYR A 236 -5.64 -5.30 3.53
CA TYR A 236 -6.63 -4.46 4.21
C TYR A 236 -8.01 -4.55 3.57
N GLU A 237 -8.10 -4.67 2.25
CA GLU A 237 -9.36 -4.86 1.52
C GLU A 237 -10.00 -6.20 1.87
N ASP A 238 -9.23 -7.30 1.90
CA ASP A 238 -9.69 -8.64 2.30
C ASP A 238 -10.22 -8.68 3.76
N ASN A 239 -9.74 -7.77 4.61
CA ASN A 239 -10.20 -7.60 5.98
C ASN A 239 -11.27 -6.49 6.14
N ASP A 240 -11.96 -6.11 5.09
CA ASP A 240 -13.00 -5.05 5.05
C ASP A 240 -12.51 -3.67 5.54
N ASN A 241 -11.19 -3.45 5.61
CA ASN A 241 -10.61 -2.18 6.02
C ASN A 241 -10.32 -1.29 4.80
N TYR A 242 -11.38 -0.93 4.09
CA TYR A 242 -11.30 -0.18 2.83
C TYR A 242 -10.61 1.19 2.97
N GLU A 243 -10.74 1.86 4.11
CA GLU A 243 -10.09 3.16 4.34
C GLU A 243 -8.56 3.06 4.30
N LYS A 244 -8.00 2.04 4.96
CA LYS A 244 -6.56 1.78 4.92
C LYS A 244 -6.11 1.30 3.54
N ALA A 245 -6.89 0.43 2.87
CA ALA A 245 -6.62 -0.03 1.51
C ALA A 245 -6.52 1.16 0.53
N ILE A 246 -7.50 2.06 0.56
CA ILE A 246 -7.52 3.30 -0.23
C ILE A 246 -6.26 4.13 0.04
N SER A 247 -5.85 4.28 1.30
CA SER A 247 -4.65 5.04 1.67
C SER A 247 -3.38 4.44 1.07
N CYS A 248 -3.26 3.10 1.07
CA CYS A 248 -2.14 2.38 0.45
C CYS A 248 -2.08 2.61 -1.07
N PHE A 249 -3.20 2.46 -1.77
CA PHE A 249 -3.25 2.65 -3.22
C PHE A 249 -3.00 4.10 -3.63
N TYR A 250 -3.48 5.06 -2.84
CA TYR A 250 -3.16 6.48 -3.02
C TYR A 250 -1.68 6.77 -2.87
N ALA A 251 -0.99 6.20 -1.87
CA ALA A 251 0.45 6.37 -1.68
C ALA A 251 1.24 5.88 -2.90
N VAL A 252 0.84 4.74 -3.49
CA VAL A 252 1.44 4.26 -4.75
C VAL A 252 1.21 5.24 -5.88
N LEU A 253 -0.01 5.77 -6.04
CA LEU A 253 -0.35 6.68 -7.13
C LEU A 253 0.28 8.06 -6.98
N GLN A 254 0.63 8.49 -5.78
CA GLN A 254 1.42 9.71 -5.56
C GLN A 254 2.83 9.58 -6.15
N SER A 255 3.46 8.40 -6.00
CA SER A 255 4.80 8.13 -6.56
C SER A 255 4.74 7.73 -8.03
N TYR A 256 3.71 6.97 -8.42
CA TYR A 256 3.52 6.43 -9.77
C TYR A 256 2.11 6.69 -10.29
N PRO A 257 1.80 7.92 -10.79
CA PRO A 257 0.44 8.32 -11.18
C PRO A 257 -0.21 7.46 -12.27
N ASN A 258 0.58 6.72 -13.04
CA ASN A 258 0.12 5.86 -14.13
C ASN A 258 0.10 4.37 -13.79
N HIS A 259 0.27 3.99 -12.52
CA HIS A 259 0.26 2.59 -12.11
C HIS A 259 -1.12 1.96 -12.28
N LYS A 260 -1.28 1.11 -13.29
CA LYS A 260 -2.58 0.57 -13.73
C LYS A 260 -3.28 -0.25 -12.64
N ALA A 261 -2.53 -1.15 -11.97
CA ALA A 261 -3.10 -2.01 -10.94
C ALA A 261 -3.57 -1.18 -9.73
N ALA A 262 -2.76 -0.22 -9.25
CA ALA A 262 -3.16 0.63 -8.13
C ALA A 262 -4.41 1.48 -8.42
N LYS A 263 -4.59 1.93 -9.69
CA LYS A 263 -5.84 2.63 -10.10
C LYS A 263 -7.06 1.72 -10.06
N LEU A 264 -6.89 0.45 -10.44
CA LEU A 264 -7.98 -0.53 -10.42
C LEU A 264 -8.36 -0.85 -8.97
N TYR A 265 -7.40 -1.25 -8.15
CA TYR A 265 -7.62 -1.58 -6.75
C TYR A 265 -8.18 -0.41 -5.93
N LEU A 266 -7.72 0.83 -6.20
CA LEU A 266 -8.31 2.01 -5.58
C LEU A 266 -9.81 2.12 -5.86
N LYS A 267 -10.21 1.93 -7.12
CA LYS A 267 -11.62 2.00 -7.52
C LYS A 267 -12.45 0.88 -6.86
N ASP A 268 -11.87 -0.31 -6.76
CA ASP A 268 -12.55 -1.47 -6.15
C ASP A 268 -12.72 -1.25 -4.64
N ALA A 269 -11.68 -0.75 -3.95
CA ALA A 269 -11.74 -0.40 -2.53
C ALA A 269 -12.73 0.75 -2.23
N GLU A 270 -12.80 1.78 -3.09
CA GLU A 270 -13.80 2.85 -2.97
C GLU A 270 -15.23 2.32 -3.14
N ALA A 271 -15.44 1.38 -4.06
CA ALA A 271 -16.74 0.74 -4.26
C ALA A 271 -17.13 -0.14 -3.06
N GLY A 272 -16.18 -0.92 -2.51
CA GLY A 272 -16.36 -1.72 -1.30
C GLY A 272 -16.74 -0.87 -0.09
N LEU A 273 -16.06 0.26 0.10
CA LEU A 273 -16.36 1.20 1.17
C LEU A 273 -17.77 1.76 1.07
N ASN A 274 -18.21 2.15 -0.14
CA ASN A 274 -19.56 2.65 -0.37
C ASN A 274 -20.62 1.58 -0.10
N MET A 275 -20.37 0.34 -0.51
CA MET A 275 -21.27 -0.79 -0.24
C MET A 275 -21.40 -1.05 1.27
N LEU A 276 -20.31 -0.98 2.02
CA LEU A 276 -20.32 -1.14 3.48
C LEU A 276 -21.16 -0.05 4.17
N TYR A 277 -21.03 1.21 3.73
CA TYR A 277 -21.84 2.31 4.27
C TYR A 277 -23.33 2.16 3.94
N ASP A 278 -23.67 1.67 2.76
CA ASP A 278 -25.05 1.45 2.37
C ASP A 278 -25.66 0.27 3.16
N ASP A 279 -24.94 -0.82 3.38
CA ASP A 279 -25.35 -1.92 4.24
C ASP A 279 -25.61 -1.47 5.69
N ASP A 280 -24.74 -0.62 6.24
CA ASP A 280 -24.92 -0.08 7.58
C ASP A 280 -26.14 0.84 7.69
N LYS A 281 -26.43 1.63 6.65
CA LYS A 281 -27.66 2.42 6.58
C LYS A 281 -28.90 1.53 6.54
N VAL A 282 -28.90 0.49 5.70
CA VAL A 282 -29.99 -0.48 5.60
C VAL A 282 -30.23 -1.17 6.96
N LYS A 283 -29.17 -1.68 7.61
CA LYS A 283 -29.27 -2.29 8.95
C LYS A 283 -29.79 -1.34 10.01
N LYS A 284 -29.46 -0.04 9.96
CA LYS A 284 -30.01 0.98 10.86
C LYS A 284 -31.49 1.22 10.58
N GLN A 285 -31.85 1.34 9.30
CA GLN A 285 -33.23 1.51 8.88
C GLN A 285 -34.09 0.31 9.29
N ASP A 286 -33.61 -0.92 9.08
CA ASP A 286 -34.30 -2.14 9.49
C ASP A 286 -34.56 -2.16 11.01
N LYS A 287 -33.56 -1.79 11.84
CA LYS A 287 -33.72 -1.70 13.29
C LYS A 287 -34.73 -0.62 13.69
N GLU A 288 -34.73 0.53 13.01
CA GLU A 288 -35.70 1.59 13.23
C GLU A 288 -37.13 1.10 12.86
N ILE A 289 -37.26 0.40 11.75
CA ILE A 289 -38.53 -0.19 11.31
C ILE A 289 -39.00 -1.26 12.32
N GLU A 290 -38.13 -2.14 12.82
CA GLU A 290 -38.44 -3.10 13.87
C GLU A 290 -38.97 -2.41 15.12
N VAL A 291 -38.34 -1.36 15.58
CA VAL A 291 -38.78 -0.59 16.77
C VAL A 291 -40.14 0.06 16.52
N LEU A 292 -40.33 0.66 15.35
CA LEU A 292 -41.59 1.32 15.00
C LEU A 292 -42.78 0.34 14.90
N ASN A 293 -42.53 -0.90 14.49
CA ASN A 293 -43.57 -1.95 14.34
C ASN A 293 -43.92 -2.64 15.65
N ILE A 294 -43.27 -2.34 16.78
CA ILE A 294 -43.64 -2.94 18.08
C ILE A 294 -45.09 -2.59 18.40
N PRO A 295 -45.98 -3.62 18.65
CA PRO A 295 -47.35 -3.37 19.03
C PRO A 295 -47.44 -2.68 20.38
N ILE A 296 -48.38 -1.73 20.50
CA ILE A 296 -48.64 -1.03 21.77
C ILE A 296 -49.15 -1.97 22.86
N SER A 297 -49.77 -3.10 22.48
CA SER A 297 -50.18 -4.15 23.40
C SER A 297 -49.06 -4.74 24.25
N ASP A 298 -47.84 -4.70 23.75
CA ASP A 298 -46.66 -5.28 24.42
C ASP A 298 -46.14 -4.42 25.58
N PHE A 299 -46.67 -3.23 25.73
CA PHE A 299 -46.31 -2.33 26.80
C PHE A 299 -47.29 -2.36 27.97
N GLU A 300 -46.79 -2.15 29.20
CA GLU A 300 -47.59 -2.04 30.39
C GLU A 300 -48.27 -0.69 30.46
N LEU A 301 -49.42 -0.55 29.75
CA LEU A 301 -50.25 0.64 29.80
C LEU A 301 -51.48 0.40 30.66
N SER A 302 -52.02 1.45 31.26
CA SER A 302 -53.28 1.39 31.95
C SER A 302 -54.42 0.96 30.98
N VAL A 303 -55.43 0.25 31.50
CA VAL A 303 -56.63 -0.19 30.72
C VAL A 303 -57.27 1.02 30.02
N ARG A 304 -57.22 2.18 30.66
CA ARG A 304 -57.76 3.41 30.09
C ARG A 304 -56.99 3.88 28.87
N SER A 305 -55.65 3.86 28.94
CA SER A 305 -54.78 4.24 27.84
C SER A 305 -54.91 3.28 26.68
N LYS A 306 -54.91 1.95 26.92
CA LYS A 306 -55.10 0.91 25.89
C LYS A 306 -56.43 1.10 25.14
N ASN A 307 -57.55 1.22 25.89
CA ASN A 307 -58.89 1.35 25.27
C ASN A 307 -59.02 2.67 24.44
N CYS A 308 -58.33 3.72 24.82
CA CYS A 308 -58.35 4.97 24.05
C CYS A 308 -57.54 4.85 22.76
N LEU A 309 -56.33 4.25 22.82
CA LEU A 309 -55.47 4.04 21.65
C LEU A 309 -56.12 3.09 20.63
N GLU A 310 -56.73 1.99 21.09
CA GLU A 310 -57.51 1.06 20.24
C GLU A 310 -58.64 1.79 19.50
N ARG A 311 -59.38 2.64 20.19
CA ARG A 311 -60.45 3.41 19.56
C ARG A 311 -59.96 4.45 18.56
N MET A 312 -58.74 4.94 18.72
CA MET A 312 -58.04 5.82 17.77
C MET A 312 -57.37 5.05 16.63
N ASN A 313 -57.49 3.72 16.63
CA ASN A 313 -56.82 2.81 15.70
C ASN A 313 -55.29 2.95 15.67
N ILE A 314 -54.72 3.25 16.86
CA ILE A 314 -53.27 3.36 17.09
C ILE A 314 -52.83 1.99 17.65
N ILE A 315 -52.10 1.22 16.82
CA ILE A 315 -51.76 -0.18 17.10
C ILE A 315 -50.27 -0.34 17.38
N THR A 316 -49.39 0.46 16.72
CA THR A 316 -47.94 0.33 16.77
C THR A 316 -47.29 1.62 17.30
N LEU A 317 -46.01 1.54 17.64
CA LEU A 317 -45.24 2.73 17.98
C LEU A 317 -45.17 3.72 16.79
N ALA A 318 -45.12 3.22 15.54
CA ALA A 318 -45.20 4.04 14.35
C ALA A 318 -46.46 4.89 14.27
N ASP A 319 -47.60 4.33 14.70
CA ASP A 319 -48.86 5.09 14.73
C ASP A 319 -48.81 6.22 15.82
N LEU A 320 -48.17 5.94 16.97
CA LEU A 320 -47.98 6.91 18.03
C LEU A 320 -47.06 8.07 17.62
N THR A 321 -46.03 7.81 16.81
CA THR A 321 -45.14 8.88 16.35
C THR A 321 -45.80 9.86 15.39
N LYS A 322 -46.87 9.41 14.69
CA LYS A 322 -47.63 10.24 13.74
C LYS A 322 -48.61 11.20 14.44
N VAL A 323 -48.99 10.93 15.72
CA VAL A 323 -50.02 11.66 16.45
C VAL A 323 -49.36 12.71 17.38
N THR A 324 -49.93 13.90 17.42
CA THR A 324 -49.48 14.97 18.32
C THR A 324 -50.09 14.85 19.71
N GLU A 325 -49.45 15.48 20.70
CA GLU A 325 -50.01 15.56 22.08
C GLU A 325 -51.37 16.18 22.11
N TYR A 326 -51.63 17.19 21.29
CA TYR A 326 -52.89 17.87 21.19
C TYR A 326 -54.02 16.94 20.69
N GLU A 327 -53.74 16.15 19.70
CA GLU A 327 -54.69 15.17 19.15
C GLU A 327 -55.04 14.11 20.19
N LEU A 328 -54.04 13.57 20.91
CA LEU A 328 -54.32 12.60 22.00
C LEU A 328 -55.16 13.18 23.12
N LEU A 329 -54.86 14.41 23.58
CA LEU A 329 -55.61 15.07 24.63
C LEU A 329 -57.02 15.50 24.21
N SER A 330 -57.26 15.69 22.92
CA SER A 330 -58.57 16.04 22.38
C SER A 330 -59.56 14.86 22.43
N TYR A 331 -59.04 13.66 22.63
CA TYR A 331 -59.88 12.45 22.60
C TYR A 331 -60.61 12.22 23.91
N LYS A 332 -61.91 11.87 23.82
CA LYS A 332 -62.78 11.69 24.99
C LYS A 332 -62.24 10.60 25.93
N ASN A 333 -62.03 10.91 27.19
CA ASN A 333 -61.48 10.05 28.24
C ASN A 333 -59.98 9.80 28.17
N PHE A 334 -59.19 10.49 27.34
CA PHE A 334 -57.75 10.51 27.37
C PHE A 334 -57.27 11.72 28.22
N GLY A 335 -56.37 11.52 29.16
CA GLY A 335 -55.93 12.57 30.08
C GLY A 335 -54.40 12.62 30.22
N GLU A 336 -53.91 13.64 30.98
CA GLU A 336 -52.52 13.91 31.23
C GLU A 336 -51.72 12.70 31.76
N THR A 337 -52.35 11.87 32.62
CA THR A 337 -51.72 10.63 33.12
C THR A 337 -51.48 9.60 32.03
N SER A 338 -52.43 9.42 31.11
CA SER A 338 -52.26 8.57 29.95
C SER A 338 -51.23 9.08 28.97
N LEU A 339 -51.15 10.42 28.81
CA LEU A 339 -50.15 11.06 28.00
C LEU A 339 -48.72 10.84 28.56
N THR A 340 -48.58 10.91 29.88
CA THR A 340 -47.32 10.68 30.57
C THR A 340 -46.85 9.23 30.41
N GLU A 341 -47.77 8.23 30.50
CA GLU A 341 -47.44 6.83 30.24
C GLU A 341 -46.91 6.62 28.82
N ILE A 342 -47.54 7.19 27.82
CA ILE A 342 -47.15 7.09 26.42
C ILE A 342 -45.82 7.78 26.17
N LYS A 343 -45.60 8.99 26.69
CA LYS A 343 -44.32 9.68 26.59
C LYS A 343 -43.18 8.87 27.22
N HIS A 344 -43.45 8.20 28.35
CA HIS A 344 -42.45 7.35 28.98
C HIS A 344 -42.03 6.19 28.08
N ILE A 345 -42.99 5.51 27.46
CA ILE A 345 -42.72 4.39 26.53
C ILE A 345 -41.91 4.86 25.31
N LEU A 346 -42.38 5.96 24.68
CA LEU A 346 -41.68 6.49 23.50
C LEU A 346 -40.24 6.93 23.84
N ASN A 347 -40.04 7.61 24.99
CA ASN A 347 -38.71 8.00 25.42
C ASN A 347 -37.78 6.83 25.71
N GLN A 348 -38.27 5.71 26.24
CA GLN A 348 -37.49 4.48 26.43
C GLN A 348 -36.96 3.90 25.10
N LYS A 349 -37.68 4.17 24.02
CA LYS A 349 -37.32 3.74 22.66
C LYS A 349 -36.67 4.85 21.83
N GLY A 350 -36.39 6.01 22.43
CA GLY A 350 -35.81 7.17 21.73
C GLY A 350 -36.76 7.89 20.78
N LEU A 351 -38.06 7.65 20.89
CA LEU A 351 -39.11 8.18 20.01
C LEU A 351 -39.85 9.36 20.70
N ARG A 352 -40.58 10.16 19.92
CA ARG A 352 -41.39 11.29 20.38
C ARG A 352 -42.72 11.35 19.63
N LEU A 353 -43.77 11.90 20.30
CA LEU A 353 -45.03 12.20 19.63
C LEU A 353 -44.84 13.30 18.58
N GLY A 354 -45.53 13.16 17.45
CA GLY A 354 -45.45 14.12 16.34
C GLY A 354 -44.11 14.14 15.65
N GLN A 355 -43.30 13.09 15.81
CA GLN A 355 -42.05 12.95 15.10
C GLN A 355 -42.36 12.64 13.63
N ALA A 356 -41.93 13.51 12.71
CA ALA A 356 -41.98 13.20 11.28
C ALA A 356 -41.07 12.01 10.98
N VAL A 357 -41.65 10.84 10.75
CA VAL A 357 -40.94 9.71 10.21
C VAL A 357 -40.88 9.96 8.70
N GLU A 358 -39.67 10.05 8.13
CA GLU A 358 -39.52 10.21 6.69
C GLU A 358 -40.31 9.13 5.97
N SER A 359 -41.21 9.54 5.07
CA SER A 359 -42.17 8.69 4.38
C SER A 359 -41.54 7.64 3.46
N ASP A 360 -40.22 7.64 3.33
CA ASP A 360 -39.47 6.72 2.48
C ASP A 360 -39.17 5.36 3.15
N LEU A 361 -39.51 5.21 4.45
CA LEU A 361 -39.32 3.93 5.19
C LEU A 361 -40.40 2.89 4.90
N PHE A 362 -41.44 3.25 4.17
CA PHE A 362 -42.59 2.35 3.85
C PHE A 362 -42.74 2.18 2.33
N ILE A 363 -41.70 1.82 1.59
CA ILE A 363 -41.86 1.37 0.21
C ILE A 363 -42.22 -0.10 0.23
N ASP A 364 -43.43 -0.34 -0.28
CA ASP A 364 -44.17 -1.57 -0.46
C ASP A 364 -43.33 -2.84 -0.67
N SER A 365 -43.56 -3.82 0.17
CA SER A 365 -43.23 -5.23 -0.03
C SER A 365 -44.18 -5.93 -1.02
N ASP A 366 -44.87 -5.20 -1.89
CA ASP A 366 -45.77 -5.77 -2.93
C ASP A 366 -45.27 -5.40 -4.34
N VAL A 367 -44.16 -6.02 -4.78
CA VAL A 367 -43.96 -6.25 -6.21
C VAL A 367 -43.97 -7.75 -6.45
N SER A 368 -45.16 -8.22 -6.69
CA SER A 368 -45.45 -9.54 -7.25
C SER A 368 -44.64 -9.83 -8.49
N ALA A 369 -44.08 -11.01 -8.52
CA ALA A 369 -43.52 -11.66 -9.69
C ALA A 369 -44.39 -11.47 -10.94
N ASP A 370 -43.92 -10.74 -11.91
CA ASP A 370 -44.39 -10.84 -13.30
C ASP A 370 -43.32 -11.53 -14.14
N ASN A 371 -43.64 -12.79 -14.47
CA ASN A 371 -42.90 -13.60 -15.41
C ASN A 371 -43.18 -13.11 -16.83
N GLY A 372 -42.24 -12.37 -17.40
CA GLY A 372 -42.22 -12.01 -18.79
C GLY A 372 -41.09 -12.71 -19.53
N GLU A 373 -41.37 -13.83 -20.17
CA GLU A 373 -40.49 -14.45 -21.16
C GLU A 373 -40.21 -13.50 -22.35
N PRO A 374 -38.97 -13.37 -22.82
CA PRO A 374 -38.72 -12.74 -24.11
C PRO A 374 -38.84 -13.77 -25.22
N SER A 375 -39.87 -13.61 -26.02
CA SER A 375 -40.04 -14.28 -27.32
C SER A 375 -38.86 -14.03 -28.24
N ARG A 376 -38.27 -15.12 -28.71
CA ARG A 376 -37.39 -15.16 -29.90
C ARG A 376 -38.21 -14.81 -31.14
N THR A 377 -37.72 -13.90 -31.96
CA THR A 377 -37.92 -13.94 -33.42
C THR A 377 -36.82 -13.22 -34.17
N ILE A 378 -36.11 -14.02 -34.98
CA ILE A 378 -35.30 -13.80 -36.19
C ILE A 378 -34.08 -12.85 -36.12
#